data_8a324d0919e11c0f12b61b312011788b
#
_entry.id   8a324d0919e11c0f12b61b312011788b
#
_cell.length_a   1.000
_cell.length_b   1.000
_cell.length_c   1.000
_cell.angle_alpha   90.00
_cell.angle_beta   90.00
_cell.angle_gamma   90.00
#
_symmetry.space_group_name_H-M   'P 1'
#
loop_
_entity.id
_entity.type
_entity.pdbx_description
1 polymer ?
#
loop_
_entity_poly.entity_id
_entity_poly.type
_entity_poly.pdbx_seq_one_letter_code
_entity_poly.pdbx_strand_id
1 'polypeptide(L)'
;TIRKKIDLVDKQLLNIIGKRTTLVKKVISVKNHKKQIVDKKRIKKVLINIKNQSIKKKIDIKVTNKIWKAIISSYIDFEKSKFKKK
;
A
#
# COMPACT_ATOMS: atom_id res chain seq x y z
N THR A 1 -21.02 -6.12 19.41
CA THR A 1 -21.09 -4.68 19.15
C THR A 1 -20.49 -4.34 17.78
N ILE A 2 -20.84 -3.16 17.29
CA ILE A 2 -20.28 -2.68 16.01
C ILE A 2 -18.77 -2.54 16.12
N ARG A 3 -18.25 -2.08 17.24
CA ARG A 3 -16.79 -1.94 17.43
C ARG A 3 -16.07 -3.28 17.36
N LYS A 4 -16.65 -4.34 17.90
CA LYS A 4 -16.07 -5.67 17.81
C LYS A 4 -16.03 -6.14 16.35
N LYS A 5 -17.04 -5.80 15.56
CA LYS A 5 -17.07 -6.12 14.13
C LYS A 5 -15.97 -5.36 13.38
N ILE A 6 -15.75 -4.10 13.72
CA ILE A 6 -14.68 -3.30 13.14
C ILE A 6 -13.31 -3.92 13.49
N ASP A 7 -13.14 -4.35 14.73
CA ASP A 7 -11.88 -4.99 15.16
C ASP A 7 -11.59 -6.26 14.38
N LEU A 8 -12.62 -7.04 14.06
CA LEU A 8 -12.46 -8.23 13.24
C LEU A 8 -12.04 -7.89 11.81
N VAL A 9 -12.63 -6.85 11.23
CA VAL A 9 -12.26 -6.37 9.90
C VAL A 9 -10.82 -5.86 9.90
N ASP A 10 -10.43 -5.12 10.93
CA ASP A 10 -9.05 -4.63 11.07
C ASP A 10 -8.05 -5.78 11.13
N LYS A 11 -8.41 -6.86 11.81
CA LYS A 11 -7.58 -8.05 11.90
C LYS A 11 -7.36 -8.67 10.50
N GLN A 12 -8.44 -8.75 9.72
CA GLN A 12 -8.36 -9.24 8.34
C GLN A 12 -7.50 -8.31 7.48
N LEU A 13 -7.68 -7.01 7.65
CA LEU A 13 -6.91 -5.99 6.93
C LEU A 13 -5.42 -6.11 7.26
N LEU A 14 -5.09 -6.31 8.52
CA LEU A 14 -3.70 -6.49 8.96
C LEU A 14 -3.07 -7.72 8.31
N ASN A 15 -3.82 -8.82 8.21
CA ASN A 15 -3.36 -10.03 7.51
C ASN A 15 -3.06 -9.74 6.04
N ILE A 16 -3.91 -8.97 5.38
CA ILE A 16 -3.73 -8.58 3.98
C ILE A 16 -2.49 -7.69 3.83
N ILE A 17 -2.30 -6.75 4.74
CA ILE A 17 -1.11 -5.89 4.74
C ILE A 17 0.15 -6.74 4.91
N GLY A 18 0.10 -7.77 5.75
CA GLY A 18 1.21 -8.71 5.90
C GLY A 18 1.57 -9.39 4.58
N LYS A 19 0.57 -9.83 3.83
CA LYS A 19 0.76 -10.43 2.51
C LYS A 19 1.38 -9.42 1.53
N ARG A 20 0.88 -8.19 1.54
CA ARG A 20 1.39 -7.14 0.68
C ARG A 20 2.85 -6.83 1.00
N THR A 21 3.20 -6.79 2.28
CA THR A 21 4.57 -6.55 2.73
C THR A 21 5.51 -7.66 2.24
N THR A 22 5.07 -8.90 2.31
CA THR A 22 5.85 -10.03 1.80
C THR A 22 6.14 -9.88 0.31
N LEU A 23 5.13 -9.44 -0.46
CA LEU A 23 5.29 -9.22 -1.90
C LEU A 23 6.22 -8.04 -2.17
N VAL A 24 6.13 -6.98 -1.39
CA VAL A 24 7.01 -5.82 -1.50
C VAL A 24 8.46 -6.23 -1.25
N LYS A 25 8.71 -7.09 -0.26
CA LYS A 25 10.06 -7.61 0.01
C LYS A 25 10.62 -8.34 -1.21
N LYS A 26 9.79 -9.08 -1.92
CA LYS A 26 10.20 -9.76 -3.15
C LYS A 26 10.58 -8.76 -4.24
N VAL A 27 9.81 -7.69 -4.38
CA VAL A 27 10.11 -6.63 -5.33
C VAL A 27 11.45 -5.96 -5.01
N ILE A 28 11.69 -5.68 -3.73
CA ILE A 28 12.95 -5.09 -3.28
C ILE A 28 14.14 -5.99 -3.66
N SER A 29 13.97 -7.30 -3.52
CA SER A 29 15.06 -8.24 -3.77
C SER A 29 15.52 -8.24 -5.23
N VAL A 30 14.67 -7.82 -6.17
CA VAL A 30 15.01 -7.77 -7.59
C VAL A 30 15.36 -6.36 -8.09
N LYS A 31 15.23 -5.34 -7.23
CA LYS A 31 15.60 -3.97 -7.60
C LYS A 31 17.08 -3.75 -7.40
N ASN A 32 17.75 -3.23 -8.42
CA ASN A 32 19.20 -2.98 -8.39
C ASN A 32 19.56 -1.59 -7.93
N HIS A 33 18.65 -0.64 -8.07
CA HIS A 33 18.94 0.77 -7.78
C HIS A 33 17.87 1.40 -6.90
N LYS A 34 18.33 2.25 -5.99
CA LYS A 34 17.46 3.03 -5.10
C LYS A 34 16.44 3.88 -5.86
N LYS A 35 16.80 4.31 -7.06
CA LYS A 35 15.91 5.12 -7.91
C LYS A 35 14.63 4.38 -8.31
N GLN A 36 14.65 3.06 -8.31
CA GLN A 36 13.48 2.25 -8.66
C GLN A 36 12.42 2.23 -7.56
N ILE A 37 12.74 2.72 -6.37
CA ILE A 37 11.79 2.75 -5.25
C ILE A 37 10.65 3.71 -5.53
N VAL A 38 10.97 4.90 -6.05
CA VAL A 38 9.95 5.89 -6.37
C VAL A 38 9.64 5.85 -7.85
N ASP A 39 8.62 5.08 -8.20
CA ASP A 39 8.15 4.95 -9.57
C ASP A 39 6.87 5.78 -9.72
N LYS A 40 7.01 7.01 -10.19
CA LYS A 40 5.89 7.95 -10.30
C LYS A 40 4.79 7.45 -11.21
N LYS A 41 5.14 6.76 -12.29
CA LYS A 41 4.14 6.19 -13.21
C LYS A 41 3.32 5.12 -12.52
N ARG A 42 3.98 4.26 -11.76
CA ARG A 42 3.32 3.18 -11.02
C ARG A 42 2.42 3.75 -9.94
N ILE A 43 2.89 4.76 -9.20
CA ILE A 43 2.11 5.44 -8.14
C ILE A 43 0.82 6.01 -8.73
N LYS A 44 0.93 6.72 -9.84
CA LYS A 44 -0.23 7.31 -10.51
C LYS A 44 -1.22 6.24 -10.93
N LYS A 45 -0.72 5.15 -11.50
CA LYS A 45 -1.55 4.04 -11.96
C LYS A 45 -2.31 3.38 -10.80
N VAL A 46 -1.63 3.17 -9.67
CA VAL A 46 -2.25 2.59 -8.48
C VAL A 46 -3.35 3.50 -7.97
N LEU A 47 -3.10 4.80 -7.85
CA LEU A 47 -4.09 5.75 -7.33
C LEU A 47 -5.32 5.83 -8.23
N ILE A 48 -5.13 5.83 -9.54
CA ILE A 48 -6.26 5.83 -10.50
C ILE A 48 -7.07 4.55 -10.36
N ASN A 49 -6.40 3.42 -10.27
CA ASN A 49 -7.07 2.12 -10.10
C ASN A 49 -7.89 2.07 -8.81
N ILE A 50 -7.33 2.53 -7.72
CA ILE A 50 -8.02 2.58 -6.43
C ILE A 50 -9.23 3.49 -6.48
N LYS A 51 -9.11 4.64 -7.14
CA LYS A 51 -10.24 5.56 -7.32
C LYS A 51 -11.37 4.88 -8.08
N ASN A 52 -11.06 4.23 -9.20
CA ASN A 52 -12.07 3.56 -10.03
C ASN A 52 -12.74 2.41 -9.28
N GLN A 53 -11.98 1.64 -8.53
CA GLN A 53 -12.50 0.54 -7.73
C GLN A 53 -13.38 1.05 -6.58
N SER A 54 -12.99 2.17 -5.97
CA SER A 54 -13.76 2.80 -4.90
C SER A 54 -15.14 3.22 -5.40
N ILE A 55 -15.18 3.82 -6.58
CA ILE A 55 -16.45 4.23 -7.21
C ILE A 55 -17.34 3.01 -7.43
N LYS A 56 -16.79 1.93 -7.98
CA LYS A 56 -17.55 0.69 -8.21
C LYS A 56 -18.10 0.10 -6.92
N LYS A 57 -17.35 0.19 -5.85
CA LYS A 57 -17.73 -0.38 -4.54
C LYS A 57 -18.51 0.59 -3.68
N LYS A 58 -18.77 1.80 -4.19
CA LYS A 58 -19.49 2.86 -3.46
C LYS A 58 -18.78 3.25 -2.16
N ILE A 59 -17.46 3.31 -2.21
CA ILE A 59 -16.62 3.75 -1.10
C ILE A 59 -16.21 5.20 -1.37
N ASP A 60 -16.22 6.03 -0.34
CA ASP A 60 -15.82 7.43 -0.45
C ASP A 60 -14.36 7.52 -0.94
N ILE A 61 -14.16 8.13 -2.11
CA ILE A 61 -12.83 8.25 -2.72
C ILE A 61 -11.88 9.09 -1.89
N LYS A 62 -12.39 10.01 -1.08
CA LYS A 62 -11.54 10.80 -0.18
C LYS A 62 -10.89 9.92 0.87
N VAL A 63 -11.63 8.93 1.37
CA VAL A 63 -11.12 7.97 2.36
C VAL A 63 -10.04 7.09 1.73
N THR A 64 -10.36 6.43 0.62
CA THR A 64 -9.42 5.50 -0.01
C THR A 64 -8.19 6.21 -0.57
N ASN A 65 -8.35 7.44 -1.09
CA ASN A 65 -7.22 8.21 -1.59
C ASN A 65 -6.20 8.50 -0.48
N LYS A 66 -6.68 8.92 0.69
CA LYS A 66 -5.80 9.17 1.84
C LYS A 66 -5.11 7.90 2.33
N ILE A 67 -5.86 6.81 2.40
CA ILE A 67 -5.31 5.53 2.84
C ILE A 67 -4.21 5.08 1.88
N TRP A 68 -4.46 5.11 0.58
CA TRP A 68 -3.47 4.62 -0.40
C TRP A 68 -2.25 5.51 -0.52
N LYS A 69 -2.41 6.82 -0.38
CA LYS A 69 -1.25 7.72 -0.30
C LYS A 69 -0.37 7.38 0.90
N ALA A 70 -0.98 7.09 2.03
CA ALA A 70 -0.25 6.68 3.23
C ALA A 70 0.44 5.32 3.04
N ILE A 71 -0.25 4.37 2.42
CA ILE A 71 0.32 3.06 2.11
C ILE A 71 1.55 3.22 1.21
N ILE A 72 1.41 3.97 0.13
CA ILE A 72 2.50 4.19 -0.82
C ILE A 72 3.71 4.84 -0.13
N SER A 73 3.46 5.91 0.62
CA SER A 73 4.51 6.63 1.36
C SER A 73 5.21 5.72 2.36
N SER A 74 4.43 4.94 3.12
CA SER A 74 4.97 4.02 4.11
C SER A 74 5.88 2.96 3.49
N TYR A 75 5.48 2.42 2.34
CA TYR A 75 6.29 1.39 1.68
C TYR A 75 7.51 1.97 0.97
N ILE A 76 7.44 3.21 0.51
CA ILE A 76 8.63 3.90 -0.01
C ILE A 76 9.67 4.03 1.10
N ASP A 77 9.26 4.47 2.29
CA ASP A 77 10.15 4.58 3.44
C ASP A 77 10.72 3.21 3.85
N PHE A 78 9.87 2.20 3.85
CA PHE A 78 10.28 0.83 4.14
C PHE A 78 11.33 0.33 3.15
N GLU A 79 11.10 0.54 1.85
CA GLU A 79 12.05 0.12 0.81
C GLU A 79 13.38 0.86 0.94
N LYS A 80 13.34 2.17 1.17
CA LYS A 80 14.55 2.98 1.36
C LYS A 80 15.37 2.48 2.55
N SER A 81 14.71 2.09 3.64
CA SER A 81 15.42 1.59 4.83
C SER A 81 16.14 0.27 4.53
N LYS A 82 15.59 -0.56 3.65
CA LYS A 82 16.24 -1.82 3.26
C LYS A 82 17.49 -1.58 2.43
N PHE A 83 17.48 -0.58 1.56
CA PHE A 83 18.64 -0.24 0.75
C PHE A 83 19.75 0.41 1.58
N LYS A 84 19.44 1.12 2.65
CA LYS A 84 20.40 1.77 3.50
C LYS A 84 21.33 0.81 4.25
N LYS A 85 20.93 -0.43 4.39
CA LYS A 85 21.71 -1.42 5.14
C LYS A 85 22.87 -2.00 4.35
N LYS A 86 23.07 -1.53 3.16
CA LYS A 86 24.24 -1.91 2.34
C LYS A 86 25.41 -0.93 2.55
#